data_a20ba65992e4646393de4eb6a3d221d2
#
_entry.id   a20ba65992e4646393de4eb6a3d221d2
#
_cell.length_a   1.000
_cell.length_b   1.000
_cell.length_c   1.000
_cell.angle_alpha   90.00
_cell.angle_beta   90.00
_cell.angle_gamma   90.00
#
_symmetry.space_group_name_H-M   'P 1'
#
loop_
_entity.id
_entity.type
_entity.pdbx_description
1 polymer ?
#
loop_
_entity_poly.entity_id
_entity_poly.type
_entity_poly.pdbx_seq_one_letter_code
_entity_poly.pdbx_strand_id
1 'polypeptide(L)'
;MKTGFRFEDKFQILPFNMDGKPQSPYARHFPLFLEYTIEYTNREPEDIFELGAIRMNKEKEILNLLSCLTNHRFFNYETSMMGWGIIFPDKNLETMTIEERQNFNNQESHFFMGGYLYNGLKEDMHIVQFSEFKEEVEYKEAQMHEYYTDNPIDDYNHEITFPNTISSALYFYYKLSDKTREKVNSCIYLVCDGIDISAHKRTLSFLSYVSAIEGLVSLEENDNEIIFECQSCKSIKSSPYTCPQCGRPIWGIKQKFVNFLSKFVAGSENSKKIYKDVYNLRSKMTHTGKLFSSDYELSFSETRKEKDYNDWLMRLKTLQLFRISLDCWLRYPNKKKQ
;
A
#
# COMPACT_ATOMS: atom_id res chain seq x y z
N MET A 1 -4.70 -9.60 -18.29
CA MET A 1 -4.44 -8.18 -18.12
C MET A 1 -3.60 -7.70 -19.29
N LYS A 2 -3.82 -6.49 -19.82
CA LYS A 2 -3.14 -6.01 -21.04
C LYS A 2 -2.10 -4.94 -20.76
N THR A 3 -2.06 -4.39 -19.55
CA THR A 3 -1.25 -3.24 -19.19
C THR A 3 -0.10 -3.65 -18.28
N GLY A 4 1.08 -3.15 -18.57
CA GLY A 4 2.26 -3.24 -17.71
C GLY A 4 2.62 -1.86 -17.16
N PHE A 5 3.60 -1.79 -16.28
CA PHE A 5 4.16 -0.54 -15.79
C PHE A 5 5.65 -0.74 -15.52
N ARG A 6 6.47 0.21 -15.97
CA ARG A 6 7.91 0.21 -15.71
C ARG A 6 8.30 1.50 -14.99
N PHE A 7 9.18 1.37 -14.01
CA PHE A 7 9.77 2.50 -13.33
C PHE A 7 11.31 2.42 -13.40
N GLU A 8 11.89 3.23 -14.28
CA GLU A 8 13.33 3.27 -14.54
C GLU A 8 13.93 1.85 -14.70
N ASP A 9 15.10 1.62 -14.17
CA ASP A 9 15.74 0.29 -14.10
C ASP A 9 15.51 -0.39 -12.76
N LYS A 10 14.54 0.07 -11.98
CA LYS A 10 14.28 -0.42 -10.62
C LYS A 10 13.32 -1.59 -10.60
N PHE A 11 12.22 -1.47 -11.31
CA PHE A 11 11.24 -2.56 -11.44
C PHE A 11 10.29 -2.37 -12.61
N GLN A 12 9.69 -3.47 -13.02
CA GLN A 12 8.55 -3.47 -13.93
C GLN A 12 7.49 -4.48 -13.51
N ILE A 13 6.23 -4.16 -13.81
CA ILE A 13 5.09 -5.05 -13.68
C ILE A 13 4.62 -5.39 -15.08
N LEU A 14 4.54 -6.67 -15.36
CA LEU A 14 4.12 -7.17 -16.65
C LEU A 14 2.82 -7.97 -16.50
N PRO A 15 1.92 -7.91 -17.50
CA PRO A 15 0.75 -8.75 -17.50
C PRO A 15 1.18 -10.22 -17.63
N PHE A 16 0.58 -11.07 -16.80
CA PHE A 16 0.68 -12.50 -16.99
C PHE A 16 -0.32 -12.91 -18.08
N ASN A 17 0.19 -13.50 -19.16
CA ASN A 17 -0.69 -13.95 -20.23
C ASN A 17 -1.36 -15.25 -19.82
N MET A 18 -2.67 -15.21 -19.62
CA MET A 18 -3.52 -16.36 -19.31
C MET A 18 -4.35 -16.79 -20.52
N ASP A 19 -3.80 -16.66 -21.73
CA ASP A 19 -4.51 -17.02 -22.96
C ASP A 19 -5.05 -18.45 -22.88
N GLY A 20 -6.34 -18.60 -23.17
CA GLY A 20 -7.04 -19.87 -23.14
C GLY A 20 -7.55 -20.34 -21.78
N LYS A 21 -7.27 -19.65 -20.69
CA LYS A 21 -7.85 -19.98 -19.36
C LYS A 21 -9.15 -19.19 -19.15
N PRO A 22 -10.27 -19.86 -18.80
CA PRO A 22 -11.48 -19.17 -18.44
C PRO A 22 -11.26 -18.43 -17.13
N GLN A 23 -11.21 -17.11 -17.19
CA GLN A 23 -11.26 -16.29 -15.98
C GLN A 23 -12.69 -16.30 -15.46
N SER A 24 -12.86 -16.60 -14.18
CA SER A 24 -14.15 -16.39 -13.53
C SER A 24 -14.52 -14.90 -13.67
N PRO A 25 -15.74 -14.55 -14.11
CA PRO A 25 -16.20 -13.17 -14.13
C PRO A 25 -16.23 -12.55 -12.72
N TYR A 26 -16.11 -13.38 -11.69
CA TYR A 26 -15.99 -12.96 -10.29
C TYR A 26 -14.55 -12.96 -9.78
N ALA A 27 -13.56 -13.23 -10.63
CA ALA A 27 -12.15 -13.14 -10.25
C ALA A 27 -11.81 -11.70 -9.92
N ARG A 28 -11.43 -11.45 -8.67
CA ARG A 28 -11.00 -10.14 -8.18
C ARG A 28 -9.47 -10.01 -8.12
N HIS A 29 -8.75 -11.10 -8.41
CA HIS A 29 -7.31 -11.16 -8.35
C HIS A 29 -6.78 -11.46 -9.75
N PHE A 30 -5.79 -10.68 -10.16
CA PHE A 30 -5.17 -10.80 -11.48
C PHE A 30 -3.67 -11.05 -11.28
N PRO A 31 -3.14 -12.17 -11.76
CA PRO A 31 -1.73 -12.46 -11.66
C PRO A 31 -0.91 -11.53 -12.55
N LEU A 32 0.23 -11.11 -12.02
CA LEU A 32 1.20 -10.23 -12.66
C LEU A 32 2.60 -10.79 -12.43
N PHE A 33 3.51 -10.50 -13.34
CA PHE A 33 4.93 -10.62 -13.08
C PHE A 33 5.47 -9.32 -12.49
N LEU A 34 6.22 -9.43 -11.41
CA LEU A 34 7.04 -8.36 -10.89
C LEU A 34 8.52 -8.72 -11.15
N GLU A 35 9.19 -7.92 -11.95
CA GLU A 35 10.63 -7.98 -12.15
C GLU A 35 11.28 -6.76 -11.51
N TYR A 36 12.38 -6.94 -10.78
CA TYR A 36 13.03 -5.84 -10.08
C TYR A 36 14.52 -6.06 -9.91
N THR A 37 15.25 -4.95 -9.79
CA THR A 37 16.69 -4.95 -9.57
C THR A 37 17.00 -4.88 -8.08
N ILE A 38 17.94 -5.69 -7.63
CA ILE A 38 18.52 -5.61 -6.29
C ILE A 38 19.91 -4.99 -6.41
N GLU A 39 20.08 -3.85 -5.76
CA GLU A 39 21.39 -3.19 -5.65
C GLU A 39 21.98 -3.53 -4.28
N TYR A 40 23.18 -4.06 -4.24
CA TYR A 40 23.93 -4.32 -3.02
C TYR A 40 24.78 -3.09 -2.69
N THR A 41 24.46 -2.40 -1.59
CA THR A 41 25.14 -1.13 -1.24
C THR A 41 26.47 -1.33 -0.52
N ASN A 42 26.66 -2.43 0.20
CA ASN A 42 27.85 -2.62 1.04
C ASN A 42 28.65 -3.89 0.73
N ARG A 43 27.98 -4.98 0.44
CA ARG A 43 28.57 -6.28 0.11
C ARG A 43 27.53 -7.18 -0.55
N GLU A 44 28.00 -8.18 -1.26
CA GLU A 44 27.11 -9.25 -1.69
C GLU A 44 26.60 -10.07 -0.48
N PRO A 45 25.40 -10.65 -0.57
CA PRO A 45 24.87 -11.50 0.50
C PRO A 45 25.78 -12.70 0.72
N GLU A 46 25.98 -13.06 1.99
CA GLU A 46 26.89 -14.15 2.39
C GLU A 46 26.30 -15.53 2.08
N ASP A 47 24.97 -15.61 2.11
CA ASP A 47 24.27 -16.87 1.87
C ASP A 47 22.88 -16.67 1.23
N ILE A 48 22.24 -17.79 0.88
CA ILE A 48 20.91 -17.80 0.24
C ILE A 48 19.81 -17.25 1.16
N PHE A 49 19.95 -17.35 2.48
CA PHE A 49 18.95 -16.86 3.42
C PHE A 49 18.99 -15.34 3.50
N GLU A 50 20.20 -14.75 3.54
CA GLU A 50 20.37 -13.31 3.48
C GLU A 50 19.83 -12.75 2.14
N LEU A 51 20.18 -13.40 1.02
CA LEU A 51 19.63 -13.05 -0.28
C LEU A 51 18.10 -13.14 -0.29
N GLY A 52 17.54 -14.20 0.28
CA GLY A 52 16.10 -14.40 0.43
C GLY A 52 15.44 -13.26 1.20
N ALA A 53 16.00 -12.85 2.33
CA ALA A 53 15.49 -11.76 3.14
C ALA A 53 15.54 -10.40 2.38
N ILE A 54 16.63 -10.11 1.68
CA ILE A 54 16.78 -8.90 0.86
C ILE A 54 15.70 -8.87 -0.23
N ARG A 55 15.50 -9.99 -0.93
CA ARG A 55 14.47 -10.11 -1.98
C ARG A 55 13.07 -9.89 -1.43
N MET A 56 12.70 -10.58 -0.37
CA MET A 56 11.37 -10.45 0.25
C MET A 56 11.10 -9.02 0.71
N ASN A 57 12.09 -8.36 1.32
CA ASN A 57 11.96 -6.97 1.75
C ASN A 57 11.77 -6.02 0.56
N LYS A 58 12.54 -6.22 -0.51
CA LYS A 58 12.44 -5.39 -1.72
C LYS A 58 11.10 -5.59 -2.44
N GLU A 59 10.66 -6.81 -2.57
CA GLU A 59 9.36 -7.16 -3.13
C GLU A 59 8.23 -6.52 -2.32
N LYS A 60 8.23 -6.70 -1.01
CA LYS A 60 7.25 -6.11 -0.10
C LYS A 60 7.23 -4.58 -0.17
N GLU A 61 8.41 -3.95 -0.26
CA GLU A 61 8.52 -2.49 -0.44
C GLU A 61 7.79 -2.04 -1.72
N ILE A 62 8.10 -2.65 -2.86
CA ILE A 62 7.51 -2.29 -4.16
C ILE A 62 5.99 -2.51 -4.17
N LEU A 63 5.54 -3.70 -3.76
CA LEU A 63 4.12 -4.06 -3.77
C LEU A 63 3.28 -3.15 -2.86
N ASN A 64 3.77 -2.85 -1.67
CA ASN A 64 3.07 -1.99 -0.73
C ASN A 64 3.09 -0.52 -1.17
N LEU A 65 4.20 -0.04 -1.72
CA LEU A 65 4.29 1.31 -2.27
C LEU A 65 3.29 1.51 -3.42
N LEU A 66 3.23 0.57 -4.36
CA LEU A 66 2.26 0.59 -5.44
C LEU A 66 0.82 0.52 -4.92
N SER A 67 0.55 -0.28 -3.89
CA SER A 67 -0.78 -0.37 -3.26
C SER A 67 -1.23 0.96 -2.63
N CYS A 68 -0.28 1.76 -2.17
CA CYS A 68 -0.56 3.07 -1.58
C CYS A 68 -0.61 4.21 -2.60
N LEU A 69 0.10 4.07 -3.73
CA LEU A 69 0.09 5.05 -4.83
C LEU A 69 -0.94 4.74 -5.92
N THR A 70 -1.71 3.66 -5.75
CA THR A 70 -2.76 3.28 -6.69
C THR A 70 -4.05 2.89 -5.95
N ASN A 71 -5.14 2.74 -6.69
CA ASN A 71 -6.40 2.21 -6.17
C ASN A 71 -6.42 0.68 -6.09
N HIS A 72 -5.32 0.02 -6.45
CA HIS A 72 -5.19 -1.43 -6.45
C HIS A 72 -4.40 -1.92 -5.25
N ARG A 73 -4.67 -3.15 -4.78
CA ARG A 73 -3.84 -3.84 -3.81
C ARG A 73 -2.92 -4.80 -4.55
N PHE A 74 -1.62 -4.51 -4.51
CA PHE A 74 -0.57 -5.40 -4.99
C PHE A 74 -0.08 -6.23 -3.80
N PHE A 75 -0.03 -7.54 -3.95
CA PHE A 75 0.42 -8.44 -2.90
C PHE A 75 1.02 -9.69 -3.52
N ASN A 76 1.96 -10.29 -2.80
CA ASN A 76 2.43 -11.61 -3.14
C ASN A 76 1.35 -12.62 -2.75
N TYR A 77 0.99 -13.49 -3.66
CA TYR A 77 -0.03 -14.50 -3.39
C TYR A 77 0.59 -15.64 -2.57
N GLU A 78 0.66 -15.44 -1.28
CA GLU A 78 0.91 -16.53 -0.35
C GLU A 78 -0.35 -17.39 -0.26
N THR A 79 -0.36 -18.52 -0.94
CA THR A 79 -1.40 -19.49 -0.66
C THR A 79 -1.13 -20.06 0.73
N SER A 80 -2.10 -19.98 1.62
CA SER A 80 -2.08 -20.66 2.93
C SER A 80 -1.93 -22.19 2.81
N MET A 81 -2.01 -22.72 1.60
CA MET A 81 -1.77 -24.13 1.22
C MET A 81 -0.35 -24.40 0.80
N MET A 82 0.47 -23.38 0.64
CA MET A 82 1.88 -23.54 0.33
C MET A 82 2.73 -23.42 1.61
N GLY A 83 2.46 -24.29 2.50
CA GLY A 83 3.58 -25.03 2.93
C GLY A 83 4.15 -25.73 1.70
N TRP A 84 5.18 -25.18 1.11
CA TRP A 84 6.08 -25.88 0.20
C TRP A 84 5.37 -26.93 -0.68
N GLY A 85 4.93 -26.57 -1.87
CA GLY A 85 4.48 -27.54 -2.83
C GLY A 85 5.67 -28.43 -3.20
N ILE A 86 5.87 -29.48 -2.44
CA ILE A 86 6.81 -30.53 -2.82
C ILE A 86 6.20 -31.17 -4.05
N ILE A 87 6.78 -30.90 -5.21
CA ILE A 87 6.48 -31.67 -6.39
C ILE A 87 7.14 -33.02 -6.14
N PHE A 88 6.32 -34.00 -5.83
CA PHE A 88 6.82 -35.37 -5.72
C PHE A 88 7.21 -35.85 -7.15
N PRO A 89 8.43 -36.30 -7.34
CA PRO A 89 8.79 -36.89 -8.59
C PRO A 89 7.93 -38.15 -8.84
N ASP A 90 7.61 -38.43 -10.09
CA ASP A 90 6.92 -39.66 -10.49
C ASP A 90 7.67 -40.93 -10.07
N LYS A 91 8.96 -40.79 -9.75
CA LYS A 91 9.81 -41.83 -9.23
C LYS A 91 10.09 -41.66 -7.74
N ASN A 92 10.13 -42.75 -7.02
CA ASN A 92 10.56 -42.74 -5.61
C ASN A 92 11.97 -42.14 -5.49
N LEU A 93 12.14 -41.15 -4.65
CA LEU A 93 13.43 -40.47 -4.37
C LEU A 93 14.55 -41.47 -4.04
N GLU A 94 14.24 -42.63 -3.41
CA GLU A 94 15.19 -43.66 -3.07
C GLU A 94 15.75 -44.40 -4.30
N THR A 95 14.98 -44.43 -5.39
CA THR A 95 15.34 -45.12 -6.65
C THR A 95 15.95 -44.17 -7.67
N MET A 96 16.03 -42.90 -7.40
CA MET A 96 16.64 -41.89 -8.27
C MET A 96 18.16 -41.98 -8.23
N THR A 97 18.78 -41.84 -9.37
CA THR A 97 20.24 -41.63 -9.48
C THR A 97 20.60 -40.25 -8.92
N ILE A 98 21.87 -40.04 -8.59
CA ILE A 98 22.37 -38.73 -8.11
C ILE A 98 22.11 -37.64 -9.14
N GLU A 99 22.25 -37.94 -10.41
CA GLU A 99 22.03 -37.01 -11.51
C GLU A 99 20.53 -36.65 -11.67
N GLU A 100 19.64 -37.63 -11.56
CA GLU A 100 18.19 -37.40 -11.55
C GLU A 100 17.74 -36.56 -10.36
N ARG A 101 18.33 -36.76 -9.15
CA ARG A 101 18.05 -35.93 -7.97
C ARG A 101 18.57 -34.51 -8.14
N GLN A 102 19.75 -34.32 -8.71
CA GLN A 102 20.28 -32.99 -8.99
C GLN A 102 19.45 -32.23 -10.02
N ASN A 103 19.02 -32.92 -11.09
CA ASN A 103 18.15 -32.33 -12.10
C ASN A 103 16.77 -32.00 -11.53
N PHE A 104 16.22 -32.86 -10.67
CA PHE A 104 14.97 -32.60 -9.97
C PHE A 104 15.09 -31.39 -9.05
N ASN A 105 16.12 -31.31 -8.20
CA ASN A 105 16.37 -30.19 -7.31
C ASN A 105 16.61 -28.88 -8.10
N ASN A 106 17.30 -28.95 -9.23
CA ASN A 106 17.50 -27.79 -10.10
C ASN A 106 16.19 -27.33 -10.77
N GLN A 107 15.30 -28.25 -11.10
CA GLN A 107 13.96 -27.91 -11.61
C GLN A 107 13.08 -27.32 -10.53
N GLU A 108 13.13 -27.84 -9.30
CA GLU A 108 12.40 -27.29 -8.16
C GLU A 108 12.83 -25.87 -7.83
N SER A 109 14.11 -25.55 -7.89
CA SER A 109 14.61 -24.20 -7.56
C SER A 109 14.01 -23.10 -8.43
N HIS A 110 13.46 -23.42 -9.58
CA HIS A 110 12.79 -22.49 -10.49
C HIS A 110 11.28 -22.30 -10.20
N PHE A 111 10.67 -23.15 -9.36
CA PHE A 111 9.23 -23.11 -9.09
C PHE A 111 8.82 -22.45 -7.79
N PHE A 112 9.76 -22.12 -6.90
CA PHE A 112 9.48 -21.64 -5.55
C PHE A 112 9.57 -20.12 -5.38
N MET A 113 9.13 -19.41 -6.34
CA MET A 113 8.88 -17.99 -6.13
C MET A 113 7.39 -17.85 -5.88
N GLY A 114 7.03 -17.58 -4.62
CA GLY A 114 5.67 -17.47 -4.13
C GLY A 114 4.73 -16.90 -5.16
N GLY A 115 3.90 -17.72 -5.72
CA GLY A 115 3.09 -17.39 -6.86
C GLY A 115 1.75 -18.10 -6.85
N TYR A 116 0.83 -17.59 -7.61
CA TYR A 116 -0.45 -18.21 -7.84
C TYR A 116 -0.25 -19.51 -8.60
N LEU A 117 -0.48 -20.65 -7.96
CA LEU A 117 -0.44 -21.96 -8.60
C LEU A 117 -1.84 -22.37 -9.07
N TYR A 118 -1.99 -22.63 -10.32
CA TYR A 118 -3.18 -23.25 -10.90
C TYR A 118 -2.80 -24.44 -11.78
N ASN A 119 -3.74 -25.35 -12.02
CA ASN A 119 -3.50 -26.50 -12.88
C ASN A 119 -3.10 -26.02 -14.28
N GLY A 120 -1.95 -26.50 -14.78
CA GLY A 120 -1.37 -26.11 -16.07
C GLY A 120 -0.45 -24.88 -16.00
N LEU A 121 -0.18 -24.31 -14.81
CA LEU A 121 0.78 -23.21 -14.66
C LEU A 121 2.15 -23.54 -15.27
N LYS A 122 2.62 -24.78 -15.08
CA LYS A 122 3.91 -25.26 -15.59
C LYS A 122 4.00 -25.20 -17.12
N GLU A 123 2.91 -25.46 -17.79
CA GLU A 123 2.83 -25.47 -19.26
C GLU A 123 2.71 -24.05 -19.83
N ASP A 124 2.12 -23.15 -19.06
CA ASP A 124 1.89 -21.77 -19.45
C ASP A 124 3.07 -20.85 -19.07
N MET A 125 3.89 -21.24 -18.09
CA MET A 125 5.08 -20.51 -17.72
C MET A 125 6.22 -20.80 -18.70
N HIS A 126 6.32 -20.01 -19.73
CA HIS A 126 7.59 -19.82 -20.39
C HIS A 126 8.45 -18.94 -19.47
N ILE A 127 9.20 -19.55 -18.56
CA ILE A 127 10.23 -18.83 -17.80
C ILE A 127 11.31 -18.46 -18.80
N VAL A 128 11.14 -17.34 -19.41
CA VAL A 128 12.22 -16.68 -20.11
C VAL A 128 13.18 -16.23 -19.03
N GLN A 129 14.45 -16.56 -19.15
CA GLN A 129 15.48 -15.92 -18.33
C GLN A 129 15.18 -14.43 -18.31
N PHE A 130 15.39 -13.79 -17.16
CA PHE A 130 15.18 -12.36 -16.98
C PHE A 130 15.66 -11.64 -18.23
N SER A 131 14.73 -11.20 -19.01
CA SER A 131 15.02 -10.40 -20.20
C SER A 131 15.29 -8.99 -19.73
N GLU A 132 16.15 -8.30 -20.43
CA GLU A 132 16.35 -6.87 -20.27
C GLU A 132 15.00 -6.15 -20.09
N PHE A 133 14.97 -5.12 -19.26
CA PHE A 133 13.74 -4.33 -19.08
C PHE A 133 13.20 -3.91 -20.44
N LYS A 134 11.92 -4.14 -20.69
CA LYS A 134 11.28 -3.76 -21.95
C LYS A 134 11.33 -2.24 -22.08
N GLU A 135 11.77 -1.74 -23.21
CA GLU A 135 11.88 -0.30 -23.46
C GLU A 135 10.54 0.41 -23.43
N GLU A 136 9.48 -0.27 -23.86
CA GLU A 136 8.12 0.27 -23.88
C GLU A 136 7.15 -0.69 -23.17
N VAL A 137 6.49 -0.19 -22.15
CA VAL A 137 5.41 -0.86 -21.46
C VAL A 137 4.20 0.06 -21.51
N GLU A 138 3.18 -0.35 -22.24
CA GLU A 138 1.94 0.42 -22.31
C GLU A 138 1.15 0.30 -21.02
N TYR A 139 0.72 1.43 -20.46
CA TYR A 139 -0.19 1.52 -19.34
C TYR A 139 -1.15 2.69 -19.51
N LYS A 140 -2.29 2.61 -18.83
CA LYS A 140 -3.26 3.70 -18.81
C LYS A 140 -2.94 4.67 -17.69
N GLU A 141 -3.04 5.94 -17.98
CA GLU A 141 -2.97 7.02 -17.01
C GLU A 141 -4.30 7.74 -16.88
N ALA A 142 -4.60 8.16 -15.66
CA ALA A 142 -5.68 9.07 -15.35
C ALA A 142 -5.15 10.29 -14.60
N GLN A 143 -5.84 11.42 -14.73
CA GLN A 143 -5.52 12.60 -13.94
C GLN A 143 -5.63 12.27 -12.44
N MET A 144 -4.64 12.66 -11.66
CA MET A 144 -4.53 12.30 -10.25
C MET A 144 -5.84 12.55 -9.47
N HIS A 145 -6.45 13.71 -9.65
CA HIS A 145 -7.66 14.06 -8.92
C HIS A 145 -8.87 13.19 -9.31
N GLU A 146 -9.02 12.83 -10.58
CA GLU A 146 -10.05 11.91 -11.07
C GLU A 146 -9.78 10.50 -10.56
N TYR A 147 -8.52 10.06 -10.69
CA TYR A 147 -8.08 8.73 -10.31
C TYR A 147 -8.42 8.36 -8.86
N TYR A 148 -8.20 9.27 -7.92
CA TYR A 148 -8.45 8.99 -6.50
C TYR A 148 -9.90 9.30 -6.06
N THR A 149 -10.67 10.03 -6.84
CA THR A 149 -12.07 10.36 -6.52
C THR A 149 -13.07 9.40 -7.15
N ASP A 150 -12.70 8.80 -8.28
CA ASP A 150 -13.54 7.82 -8.93
C ASP A 150 -13.63 6.53 -8.12
N ASN A 151 -14.78 5.85 -8.26
CA ASN A 151 -14.98 4.58 -7.55
C ASN A 151 -14.21 3.44 -8.25
N PRO A 152 -13.14 2.91 -7.65
CA PRO A 152 -12.34 1.88 -8.31
C PRO A 152 -13.07 0.53 -8.43
N ILE A 153 -14.29 0.41 -7.91
CA ILE A 153 -15.05 -0.85 -7.87
C ILE A 153 -15.64 -1.20 -9.24
N ASP A 154 -15.79 -0.24 -10.12
CA ASP A 154 -16.53 -0.45 -11.39
C ASP A 154 -15.64 -0.86 -12.57
N ASP A 155 -14.32 -0.89 -12.41
CA ASP A 155 -13.42 -1.26 -13.51
C ASP A 155 -13.15 -2.77 -13.57
N TYR A 156 -14.13 -3.52 -14.07
CA TYR A 156 -13.99 -4.94 -14.37
C TYR A 156 -13.21 -5.23 -15.68
N ASN A 157 -12.64 -4.20 -16.31
CA ASN A 157 -12.05 -4.32 -17.65
C ASN A 157 -10.65 -4.95 -17.67
N HIS A 158 -10.15 -5.47 -16.56
CA HIS A 158 -8.84 -6.13 -16.48
C HIS A 158 -7.64 -5.23 -16.88
N GLU A 159 -7.80 -3.94 -16.85
CA GLU A 159 -6.75 -2.97 -17.12
C GLU A 159 -6.42 -2.22 -15.85
N ILE A 160 -5.13 -2.13 -15.52
CA ILE A 160 -4.68 -1.29 -14.42
C ILE A 160 -4.49 0.12 -14.95
N THR A 161 -5.16 1.07 -14.32
CA THR A 161 -4.95 2.49 -14.55
C THR A 161 -4.07 3.03 -13.44
N PHE A 162 -3.12 3.88 -13.77
CA PHE A 162 -2.22 4.54 -12.82
C PHE A 162 -2.53 6.05 -12.77
N PRO A 163 -2.29 6.73 -11.64
CA PRO A 163 -2.33 8.18 -11.64
C PRO A 163 -1.16 8.72 -12.48
N ASN A 164 -1.39 9.77 -13.24
CA ASN A 164 -0.35 10.41 -14.08
C ASN A 164 0.83 10.96 -13.26
N THR A 165 0.76 10.93 -11.95
CA THR A 165 1.78 11.33 -11.00
C THR A 165 2.67 10.19 -10.53
N ILE A 166 2.35 8.93 -10.87
CA ILE A 166 2.99 7.73 -10.33
C ILE A 166 4.51 7.75 -10.46
N SER A 167 5.04 8.02 -11.65
CA SER A 167 6.48 8.03 -11.90
C SER A 167 7.19 9.13 -11.11
N SER A 168 6.56 10.30 -10.97
CA SER A 168 7.09 11.40 -10.16
C SER A 168 7.10 11.06 -8.67
N ALA A 169 6.03 10.46 -8.16
CA ALA A 169 5.95 10.04 -6.75
C ALA A 169 7.02 8.97 -6.42
N LEU A 170 7.18 7.97 -7.29
CA LEU A 170 8.21 6.95 -7.16
C LEU A 170 9.62 7.56 -7.20
N TYR A 171 9.89 8.46 -8.13
CA TYR A 171 11.18 9.13 -8.22
C TYR A 171 11.55 9.84 -6.92
N PHE A 172 10.62 10.60 -6.32
CA PHE A 172 10.89 11.27 -5.05
C PHE A 172 10.96 10.31 -3.87
N TYR A 173 10.19 9.22 -3.86
CA TYR A 173 10.29 8.19 -2.84
C TYR A 173 11.70 7.58 -2.80
N TYR A 174 12.26 7.19 -3.94
CA TYR A 174 13.60 6.62 -4.00
C TYR A 174 14.73 7.62 -3.71
N LYS A 175 14.43 8.93 -3.69
CA LYS A 175 15.35 9.98 -3.26
C LYS A 175 15.28 10.36 -1.80
N LEU A 176 14.35 9.78 -1.05
CA LEU A 176 14.31 9.99 0.40
C LEU A 176 15.56 9.42 1.07
N SER A 177 16.02 10.10 2.14
CA SER A 177 17.03 9.50 3.02
C SER A 177 16.50 8.18 3.61
N ASP A 178 17.41 7.25 3.93
CA ASP A 178 17.02 5.93 4.47
C ASP A 178 16.14 6.06 5.72
N LYS A 179 16.48 6.97 6.63
CA LYS A 179 15.71 7.25 7.84
C LYS A 179 14.29 7.76 7.54
N THR A 180 14.13 8.62 6.54
CA THR A 180 12.83 9.13 6.12
C THR A 180 12.03 8.05 5.40
N ARG A 181 12.68 7.29 4.51
CA ARG A 181 12.08 6.19 3.78
C ARG A 181 11.57 5.09 4.71
N GLU A 182 12.33 4.72 5.75
CA GLU A 182 11.89 3.78 6.79
C GLU A 182 10.58 4.22 7.47
N LYS A 183 10.48 5.48 7.85
CA LYS A 183 9.25 6.02 8.45
C LYS A 183 8.08 6.05 7.47
N VAL A 184 8.33 6.42 6.20
CA VAL A 184 7.30 6.37 5.15
C VAL A 184 6.84 4.93 4.93
N ASN A 185 7.77 3.97 4.90
CA ASN A 185 7.45 2.55 4.78
C ASN A 185 6.59 2.05 5.94
N SER A 186 6.84 2.52 7.15
CA SER A 186 5.99 2.19 8.30
C SER A 186 4.55 2.67 8.10
N CYS A 187 4.34 3.88 7.56
CA CYS A 187 3.01 4.37 7.21
C CYS A 187 2.37 3.54 6.09
N ILE A 188 3.13 3.21 5.05
CA ILE A 188 2.69 2.39 3.92
C ILE A 188 2.26 1.00 4.40
N TYR A 189 3.04 0.35 5.26
CA TYR A 189 2.73 -0.98 5.80
C TYR A 189 1.45 -0.96 6.64
N LEU A 190 1.27 0.04 7.51
CA LEU A 190 0.02 0.21 8.26
C LEU A 190 -1.21 0.30 7.35
N VAL A 191 -1.10 0.99 6.22
CA VAL A 191 -2.20 1.09 5.26
C VAL A 191 -2.46 -0.23 4.56
N CYS A 192 -1.42 -0.93 4.11
CA CYS A 192 -1.57 -2.23 3.47
C CYS A 192 -2.20 -3.26 4.42
N ASP A 193 -1.71 -3.34 5.66
CA ASP A 193 -2.33 -4.18 6.71
C ASP A 193 -3.80 -3.80 6.92
N GLY A 194 -4.09 -2.49 6.97
CA GLY A 194 -5.45 -1.98 7.06
C GLY A 194 -6.35 -2.40 5.88
N ILE A 195 -5.82 -2.42 4.66
CA ILE A 195 -6.55 -2.91 3.48
C ILE A 195 -6.82 -4.41 3.62
N ASP A 196 -5.81 -5.19 3.98
CA ASP A 196 -5.89 -6.65 4.06
C ASP A 196 -6.91 -7.12 5.10
N ILE A 197 -6.99 -6.46 6.26
CA ILE A 197 -7.98 -6.79 7.30
C ILE A 197 -9.35 -6.13 7.09
N SER A 198 -9.52 -5.30 6.08
CA SER A 198 -10.69 -4.43 5.89
C SER A 198 -12.03 -5.17 5.76
N ALA A 199 -12.02 -6.41 5.29
CA ALA A 199 -13.21 -7.22 5.16
C ALA A 199 -13.77 -7.71 6.52
N HIS A 200 -12.88 -7.92 7.50
CA HIS A 200 -13.21 -8.62 8.74
C HIS A 200 -13.04 -7.75 10.00
N LYS A 201 -12.20 -6.71 9.94
CA LYS A 201 -11.86 -5.85 11.08
C LYS A 201 -11.88 -4.38 10.67
N ARG A 202 -13.06 -3.89 10.39
CA ARG A 202 -13.28 -2.58 9.76
C ARG A 202 -12.82 -1.40 10.62
N THR A 203 -13.02 -1.48 11.93
CA THR A 203 -12.52 -0.46 12.87
C THR A 203 -10.99 -0.41 12.89
N LEU A 204 -10.33 -1.56 12.98
CA LEU A 204 -8.86 -1.62 12.96
C LEU A 204 -8.30 -1.13 11.62
N SER A 205 -8.93 -1.49 10.51
CA SER A 205 -8.60 -0.98 9.18
C SER A 205 -8.64 0.56 9.14
N PHE A 206 -9.72 1.16 9.63
CA PHE A 206 -9.85 2.62 9.72
C PHE A 206 -8.77 3.24 10.62
N LEU A 207 -8.52 2.66 11.79
CA LEU A 207 -7.48 3.15 12.71
C LEU A 207 -6.09 3.08 12.08
N SER A 208 -5.78 2.03 11.32
CA SER A 208 -4.52 1.89 10.58
C SER A 208 -4.33 3.03 9.58
N TYR A 209 -5.37 3.39 8.83
CA TYR A 209 -5.31 4.49 7.87
C TYR A 209 -5.07 5.85 8.56
N VAL A 210 -5.79 6.11 9.65
CA VAL A 210 -5.61 7.36 10.38
C VAL A 210 -4.21 7.43 11.01
N SER A 211 -3.72 6.34 11.60
CA SER A 211 -2.38 6.28 12.18
C SER A 211 -1.29 6.48 11.13
N ALA A 212 -1.48 5.97 9.92
CA ALA A 212 -0.56 6.22 8.81
C ALA A 212 -0.54 7.70 8.39
N ILE A 213 -1.69 8.37 8.34
CA ILE A 213 -1.75 9.82 8.11
C ILE A 213 -1.04 10.58 9.25
N GLU A 214 -1.27 10.22 10.52
CA GLU A 214 -0.57 10.80 11.68
C GLU A 214 0.95 10.62 11.56
N GLY A 215 1.41 9.48 11.03
CA GLY A 215 2.82 9.23 10.73
C GLY A 215 3.40 10.22 9.70
N LEU A 216 2.67 10.48 8.61
CA LEU A 216 3.06 11.48 7.61
C LEU A 216 3.04 12.92 8.20
N VAL A 217 2.05 13.24 9.04
CA VAL A 217 2.01 14.51 9.78
C VAL A 217 3.27 14.70 10.61
N SER A 218 3.68 13.67 11.34
CA SER A 218 4.89 13.69 12.15
C SER A 218 6.18 13.91 11.34
N LEU A 219 6.23 13.38 10.12
CA LEU A 219 7.36 13.61 9.19
C LEU A 219 7.41 15.07 8.70
N GLU A 220 6.25 15.64 8.39
CA GLU A 220 6.16 17.03 7.91
C GLU A 220 6.52 18.03 9.00
N GLU A 221 6.19 17.73 10.25
CA GLU A 221 6.38 18.65 11.37
C GLU A 221 7.83 18.76 11.86
N ASN A 222 8.66 17.75 11.64
CA ASN A 222 10.07 17.81 12.02
C ASN A 222 10.84 18.94 11.31
N ASP A 223 10.25 19.54 10.27
CA ASP A 223 10.87 20.54 9.43
C ASP A 223 10.36 21.97 9.65
N ASN A 224 9.32 22.18 10.47
CA ASN A 224 8.69 23.49 10.64
C ASN A 224 8.44 23.83 12.12
N GLU A 225 8.73 25.07 12.51
CA GLU A 225 8.24 25.65 13.75
C GLU A 225 6.71 25.73 13.71
N ILE A 226 6.05 24.98 14.60
CA ILE A 226 4.61 24.92 14.62
C ILE A 226 4.06 26.05 15.49
N ILE A 227 3.26 26.89 14.88
CA ILE A 227 2.53 27.96 15.55
C ILE A 227 1.20 27.41 16.06
N PHE A 228 0.98 27.46 17.35
CA PHE A 228 -0.26 27.03 17.99
C PHE A 228 -1.15 28.21 18.31
N GLU A 229 -2.42 28.12 17.88
CA GLU A 229 -3.46 29.08 18.27
C GLU A 229 -4.37 28.46 19.35
N CYS A 230 -4.50 29.12 20.48
CA CYS A 230 -5.46 28.69 21.50
C CYS A 230 -6.89 28.95 21.03
N GLN A 231 -7.71 27.90 20.97
CA GLN A 231 -9.09 28.04 20.52
C GLN A 231 -9.99 28.87 21.42
N SER A 232 -9.61 29.00 22.69
CA SER A 232 -10.38 29.79 23.69
C SER A 232 -10.02 31.28 23.70
N CYS A 233 -8.74 31.63 23.67
CA CYS A 233 -8.28 33.02 23.80
C CYS A 233 -7.55 33.54 22.56
N LYS A 234 -7.44 32.73 21.48
CA LYS A 234 -6.79 33.08 20.20
C LYS A 234 -5.32 33.48 20.30
N SER A 235 -4.67 33.32 21.47
CA SER A 235 -3.24 33.55 21.58
C SER A 235 -2.40 32.58 20.79
N ILE A 236 -1.34 33.08 20.18
CA ILE A 236 -0.43 32.32 19.29
C ILE A 236 0.89 32.10 20.02
N LYS A 237 1.39 30.84 20.06
CA LYS A 237 2.71 30.50 20.62
C LYS A 237 3.33 29.25 19.96
N SER A 238 4.65 29.19 20.12
CA SER A 238 5.48 28.06 19.61
C SER A 238 5.55 26.83 20.54
N SER A 239 4.93 26.89 21.74
CA SER A 239 4.98 25.79 22.72
C SER A 239 3.70 24.96 22.69
N PRO A 240 3.80 23.61 22.61
CA PRO A 240 2.66 22.74 22.34
C PRO A 240 1.79 22.39 23.56
N TYR A 241 2.16 22.74 24.79
CA TYR A 241 1.55 22.08 25.94
C TYR A 241 0.42 22.86 26.64
N THR A 242 0.57 24.15 26.88
CA THR A 242 -0.46 24.94 27.54
C THR A 242 -0.50 26.37 27.02
N CYS A 243 -1.70 26.94 26.91
CA CYS A 243 -1.86 28.35 26.62
C CYS A 243 -1.36 29.17 27.81
N PRO A 244 -0.35 30.05 27.65
CA PRO A 244 0.19 30.80 28.76
C PRO A 244 -0.76 31.85 29.27
N GLN A 245 -1.80 32.20 28.54
CA GLN A 245 -2.76 33.21 28.91
C GLN A 245 -3.94 32.62 29.69
N CYS A 246 -4.42 31.41 29.32
CA CYS A 246 -5.56 30.79 29.99
C CYS A 246 -5.25 29.42 30.64
N GLY A 247 -4.00 28.95 30.58
CA GLY A 247 -3.53 27.70 31.18
C GLY A 247 -4.13 26.40 30.58
N ARG A 248 -4.99 26.52 29.56
CA ARG A 248 -5.63 25.34 28.97
C ARG A 248 -4.69 24.61 28.05
N PRO A 249 -4.76 23.25 27.97
CA PRO A 249 -3.97 22.49 27.05
C PRO A 249 -4.25 22.92 25.60
N ILE A 250 -3.19 23.18 24.85
CA ILE A 250 -3.26 23.40 23.41
C ILE A 250 -3.07 22.04 22.76
N TRP A 251 -4.15 21.32 22.49
CA TRP A 251 -4.12 20.05 21.82
C TRP A 251 -3.89 20.27 20.32
N GLY A 252 -2.60 20.26 19.93
CA GLY A 252 -2.20 20.54 18.55
C GLY A 252 -2.46 19.39 17.56
N ILE A 253 -2.54 18.12 18.02
CA ILE A 253 -2.54 16.94 17.14
C ILE A 253 -3.68 16.96 16.13
N LYS A 254 -4.90 17.25 16.56
CA LYS A 254 -6.05 17.36 15.65
C LYS A 254 -5.87 18.50 14.64
N GLN A 255 -5.38 19.65 15.09
CA GLN A 255 -5.16 20.79 14.20
C GLN A 255 -4.04 20.50 13.19
N LYS A 256 -2.97 19.84 13.63
CA LYS A 256 -1.87 19.38 12.77
C LYS A 256 -2.37 18.43 11.68
N PHE A 257 -3.18 17.46 12.05
CA PHE A 257 -3.82 16.53 11.12
C PHE A 257 -4.67 17.27 10.08
N VAL A 258 -5.51 18.21 10.51
CA VAL A 258 -6.34 19.03 9.61
C VAL A 258 -5.49 19.92 8.71
N ASN A 259 -4.45 20.56 9.26
CA ASN A 259 -3.55 21.43 8.49
C ASN A 259 -2.77 20.63 7.43
N PHE A 260 -2.26 19.46 7.78
CA PHE A 260 -1.56 18.57 6.86
C PHE A 260 -2.45 18.16 5.68
N LEU A 261 -3.65 17.67 5.95
CA LEU A 261 -4.58 17.29 4.89
C LEU A 261 -5.07 18.51 4.08
N SER A 262 -5.21 19.67 4.72
CA SER A 262 -5.55 20.91 4.00
C SER A 262 -4.45 21.34 3.04
N LYS A 263 -3.18 21.07 3.38
CA LYS A 263 -2.02 21.38 2.55
C LYS A 263 -1.86 20.41 1.37
N PHE A 264 -2.04 19.12 1.61
CA PHE A 264 -1.69 18.07 0.65
C PHE A 264 -2.89 17.47 -0.09
N VAL A 265 -4.12 17.69 0.38
CA VAL A 265 -5.33 17.16 -0.26
C VAL A 265 -6.23 18.30 -0.73
N ALA A 266 -6.93 18.98 0.18
CA ALA A 266 -7.80 20.10 -0.18
C ALA A 266 -8.05 21.02 1.01
N GLY A 267 -7.99 22.34 0.79
CA GLY A 267 -8.12 23.36 1.84
C GLY A 267 -9.52 23.94 2.04
N SER A 268 -10.56 23.43 1.36
CA SER A 268 -11.92 23.95 1.51
C SER A 268 -12.51 23.70 2.90
N GLU A 269 -13.47 24.52 3.33
CA GLU A 269 -14.13 24.33 4.62
C GLU A 269 -14.88 22.98 4.72
N ASN A 270 -15.46 22.52 3.61
CA ASN A 270 -16.08 21.20 3.55
C ASN A 270 -15.05 20.08 3.76
N SER A 271 -13.89 20.18 3.14
CA SER A 271 -12.80 19.23 3.31
C SER A 271 -12.30 19.21 4.75
N LYS A 272 -12.08 20.39 5.35
CA LYS A 272 -11.68 20.52 6.76
C LYS A 272 -12.70 19.90 7.73
N LYS A 273 -14.00 20.01 7.42
CA LYS A 273 -15.05 19.34 8.20
C LYS A 273 -14.88 17.82 8.16
N ILE A 274 -14.68 17.25 6.98
CA ILE A 274 -14.43 15.82 6.81
C ILE A 274 -13.19 15.39 7.62
N TYR A 275 -12.10 16.13 7.55
CA TYR A 275 -10.87 15.80 8.31
C TYR A 275 -11.10 15.82 9.83
N LYS A 276 -11.87 16.82 10.31
CA LYS A 276 -12.27 16.88 11.72
C LYS A 276 -13.14 15.70 12.14
N ASP A 277 -14.04 15.25 11.27
CA ASP A 277 -14.94 14.10 11.52
C ASP A 277 -14.14 12.79 11.56
N VAL A 278 -13.21 12.57 10.62
CA VAL A 278 -12.26 11.44 10.63
C VAL A 278 -11.49 11.40 11.95
N TYR A 279 -10.90 12.52 12.35
CA TYR A 279 -10.11 12.59 13.57
C TYR A 279 -10.94 12.38 14.84
N ASN A 280 -12.14 12.98 14.90
CA ASN A 280 -13.07 12.79 16.02
C ASN A 280 -13.53 11.33 16.16
N LEU A 281 -13.79 10.68 15.04
CA LEU A 281 -14.18 9.25 15.02
C LEU A 281 -13.03 8.38 15.56
N ARG A 282 -11.80 8.60 15.06
CA ARG A 282 -10.59 7.94 15.58
C ARG A 282 -10.44 8.13 17.08
N SER A 283 -10.58 9.36 17.56
CA SER A 283 -10.49 9.68 19.00
C SER A 283 -11.52 8.92 19.82
N LYS A 284 -12.78 8.86 19.36
CA LYS A 284 -13.81 8.05 20.03
C LYS A 284 -13.44 6.57 20.07
N MET A 285 -13.01 6.00 18.94
CA MET A 285 -12.63 4.59 18.86
C MET A 285 -11.51 4.25 19.83
N THR A 286 -10.47 5.08 19.88
CA THR A 286 -9.28 4.84 20.70
C THR A 286 -9.57 5.01 22.20
N HIS A 287 -10.35 6.03 22.59
CA HIS A 287 -10.55 6.37 24.00
C HIS A 287 -11.77 5.72 24.63
N THR A 288 -12.79 5.35 23.87
CA THR A 288 -14.03 4.76 24.40
C THR A 288 -14.25 3.32 23.99
N GLY A 289 -13.35 2.74 23.17
CA GLY A 289 -13.53 1.39 22.65
C GLY A 289 -14.68 1.26 21.64
N LYS A 290 -15.21 2.37 21.12
CA LYS A 290 -16.28 2.34 20.12
C LYS A 290 -15.81 1.64 18.86
N LEU A 291 -16.59 0.69 18.37
CA LEU A 291 -16.34 0.00 17.11
C LEU A 291 -17.33 0.47 16.03
N PHE A 292 -17.00 0.22 14.78
CA PHE A 292 -18.02 0.21 13.73
C PHE A 292 -19.05 -0.88 14.01
N SER A 293 -20.31 -0.58 13.74
CA SER A 293 -21.38 -1.52 14.00
C SER A 293 -21.21 -2.82 13.22
N SER A 294 -20.66 -2.72 12.03
CA SER A 294 -20.40 -3.84 11.15
C SER A 294 -19.27 -4.79 11.61
N ASP A 295 -18.55 -4.47 12.70
CA ASP A 295 -17.53 -5.37 13.27
C ASP A 295 -18.10 -6.40 14.26
N TYR A 296 -19.26 -6.16 14.83
CA TYR A 296 -19.84 -7.06 15.85
C TYR A 296 -21.25 -7.55 15.56
N GLU A 297 -21.92 -6.95 14.56
CA GLU A 297 -23.29 -7.36 14.25
C GLU A 297 -23.60 -7.05 12.78
N LEU A 298 -24.03 -8.08 12.06
CA LEU A 298 -24.62 -7.92 10.73
C LEU A 298 -26.15 -7.87 10.89
N SER A 299 -26.78 -6.79 10.45
CA SER A 299 -28.22 -6.62 10.50
C SER A 299 -28.75 -6.29 9.11
N PHE A 300 -29.95 -6.78 8.81
CA PHE A 300 -30.65 -6.52 7.57
C PHE A 300 -31.70 -5.38 7.68
N SER A 301 -31.75 -4.67 8.82
CA SER A 301 -32.65 -3.52 8.97
C SER A 301 -32.19 -2.34 8.10
N GLU A 302 -33.14 -1.56 7.57
CA GLU A 302 -32.84 -0.41 6.69
C GLU A 302 -31.96 0.65 7.38
N THR A 303 -32.25 0.99 8.63
CA THR A 303 -31.47 1.94 9.42
C THR A 303 -30.02 1.48 9.64
N ARG A 304 -29.80 0.17 9.64
CA ARG A 304 -28.49 -0.42 9.82
C ARG A 304 -27.70 -0.45 8.52
N LYS A 305 -28.36 -0.73 7.40
CA LYS A 305 -27.74 -0.65 6.06
C LYS A 305 -27.17 0.74 5.82
N GLU A 306 -27.91 1.80 6.14
CA GLU A 306 -27.44 3.17 6.02
C GLU A 306 -26.21 3.44 6.89
N LYS A 307 -26.20 2.96 8.13
CA LYS A 307 -25.08 3.12 9.05
C LYS A 307 -23.84 2.37 8.57
N ASP A 308 -24.02 1.12 8.15
CA ASP A 308 -22.92 0.30 7.63
C ASP A 308 -22.34 0.90 6.33
N TYR A 309 -23.18 1.49 5.49
CA TYR A 309 -22.75 2.24 4.31
C TYR A 309 -21.94 3.48 4.69
N ASN A 310 -22.37 4.25 5.67
CA ASN A 310 -21.65 5.43 6.15
C ASN A 310 -20.31 5.04 6.79
N ASP A 311 -20.25 3.95 7.55
CA ASP A 311 -19.01 3.41 8.12
C ASP A 311 -18.05 2.94 7.01
N TRP A 312 -18.55 2.27 5.97
CA TRP A 312 -17.80 1.88 4.80
C TRP A 312 -17.26 3.10 4.04
N LEU A 313 -18.12 4.09 3.79
CA LEU A 313 -17.75 5.32 3.08
C LEU A 313 -16.68 6.12 3.85
N MET A 314 -16.79 6.21 5.18
CA MET A 314 -15.80 6.89 6.02
C MET A 314 -14.44 6.22 5.92
N ARG A 315 -14.40 4.90 5.96
CA ARG A 315 -13.17 4.12 5.81
C ARG A 315 -12.54 4.30 4.43
N LEU A 316 -13.34 4.21 3.37
CA LEU A 316 -12.88 4.43 2.00
C LEU A 316 -12.31 5.85 1.82
N LYS A 317 -13.04 6.87 2.27
CA LYS A 317 -12.55 8.26 2.25
C LYS A 317 -11.22 8.41 2.98
N THR A 318 -11.07 7.77 4.14
CA THR A 318 -9.83 7.86 4.91
C THR A 318 -8.65 7.23 4.17
N LEU A 319 -8.87 6.09 3.51
CA LEU A 319 -7.86 5.45 2.65
C LEU A 319 -7.46 6.38 1.50
N GLN A 320 -8.41 7.01 0.83
CA GLN A 320 -8.11 7.95 -0.26
C GLN A 320 -7.41 9.21 0.25
N LEU A 321 -7.76 9.71 1.43
CA LEU A 321 -7.03 10.83 2.05
C LEU A 321 -5.55 10.49 2.26
N PHE A 322 -5.25 9.28 2.72
CA PHE A 322 -3.87 8.82 2.84
C PHE A 322 -3.17 8.77 1.48
N ARG A 323 -3.78 8.12 0.48
CA ARG A 323 -3.19 7.96 -0.87
C ARG A 323 -2.87 9.31 -1.51
N ILE A 324 -3.84 10.22 -1.52
CA ILE A 324 -3.65 11.58 -2.07
C ILE A 324 -2.57 12.33 -1.30
N SER A 325 -2.62 12.28 0.04
CA SER A 325 -1.64 12.98 0.86
C SER A 325 -0.24 12.42 0.71
N LEU A 326 -0.06 11.11 0.57
CA LEU A 326 1.23 10.47 0.31
C LEU A 326 1.79 10.89 -1.04
N ASP A 327 1.00 10.79 -2.12
CA ASP A 327 1.40 11.19 -3.47
C ASP A 327 1.82 12.66 -3.51
N CYS A 328 0.98 13.56 -3.00
CA CYS A 328 1.28 14.98 -2.95
C CYS A 328 2.48 15.30 -2.05
N TRP A 329 2.60 14.65 -0.88
CA TRP A 329 3.69 14.88 0.05
C TRP A 329 5.05 14.43 -0.54
N LEU A 330 5.10 13.28 -1.21
CA LEU A 330 6.31 12.81 -1.89
C LEU A 330 6.80 13.81 -2.95
N ARG A 331 5.89 14.38 -3.71
CA ARG A 331 6.20 15.31 -4.81
C ARG A 331 6.43 16.76 -4.37
N TYR A 332 6.27 17.08 -3.10
CA TYR A 332 6.38 18.45 -2.61
C TYR A 332 7.83 18.97 -2.70
N PRO A 333 8.08 20.11 -3.37
CA PRO A 333 9.43 20.54 -3.77
C PRO A 333 10.33 20.95 -2.61
N ASN A 334 9.82 21.32 -1.45
CA ASN A 334 10.63 21.81 -0.32
C ASN A 334 11.45 20.73 0.39
N LYS A 335 11.23 19.43 0.07
CA LYS A 335 12.03 18.31 0.60
C LYS A 335 13.32 18.06 -0.15
N LYS A 336 13.60 18.82 -1.21
CA LYS A 336 14.83 18.70 -2.03
C LYS A 336 16.08 19.18 -1.30
N LYS A 337 16.00 19.70 -0.09
CA LYS A 337 17.12 20.30 0.65
C LYS A 337 17.58 19.46 1.85
N GLN A 338 17.05 18.29 2.00
CA GLN A 338 17.50 17.32 3.01
C GLN A 338 18.13 16.12 2.28
#